data_29a74326204f229ef47f5fd21666f644
#
_entry.id   29a74326204f229ef47f5fd21666f644
#
_cell.length_a   1.000
_cell.length_b   1.000
_cell.length_c   1.000
_cell.angle_alpha   90.00
_cell.angle_beta   90.00
_cell.angle_gamma   90.00
#
_symmetry.space_group_name_H-M   'P 1'
#
loop_
_entity.id
_entity.type
_entity.pdbx_description
1 polymer ?
#
loop_
_entity_poly.entity_id
_entity_poly.type
_entity_poly.pdbx_seq_one_letter_code
_entity_poly.pdbx_strand_id
1 'polypeptide(L)'
;LPGKVKPITKEDIEQKKVFPDAMTTVRQAFEGLPEKEQVNGETGFGILESSYFDTNHQHSQTKFFYEHTVSRRPPLVGDPDYIKGFMERHEVNGFLPTVHTDKVAQRYANLAYGQKDEISKSTRLNPDGFCPTLRAGTGPEKGSYQAVRPIHYKEARVIMPREAARLQGFPDWFCLPDTIWHSFRQIGNSVSPIVAEQVLSVIFQKLTK
;
A
#
# COMPACT_ATOMS: atom_id res chain seq x y z
N LEU A 1 0.66 18.53 -33.21
CA LEU A 1 0.42 18.13 -31.82
C LEU A 1 -0.05 16.68 -31.81
N PRO A 2 0.55 15.75 -31.03
CA PRO A 2 0.06 14.39 -30.93
C PRO A 2 -1.40 14.42 -30.45
N GLY A 3 -2.23 13.56 -31.04
CA GLY A 3 -3.67 13.53 -30.81
C GLY A 3 -4.01 13.46 -29.31
N LYS A 4 -5.12 14.10 -28.92
CA LYS A 4 -5.61 14.09 -27.54
C LYS A 4 -5.70 12.64 -27.06
N VAL A 5 -4.89 12.28 -26.07
CA VAL A 5 -4.98 10.98 -25.39
C VAL A 5 -6.38 10.91 -24.77
N LYS A 6 -7.15 9.90 -25.15
CA LYS A 6 -8.49 9.67 -24.59
C LYS A 6 -8.32 9.33 -23.09
N PRO A 7 -9.03 10.02 -22.19
CA PRO A 7 -8.93 9.70 -20.77
C PRO A 7 -9.42 8.27 -20.52
N ILE A 8 -8.68 7.55 -19.67
CA ILE A 8 -9.01 6.20 -19.22
C ILE A 8 -10.27 6.29 -18.35
N THR A 9 -11.29 5.53 -18.67
CA THR A 9 -12.57 5.49 -17.93
C THR A 9 -12.53 4.42 -16.84
N LYS A 10 -13.45 4.51 -15.87
CA LYS A 10 -13.64 3.43 -14.89
C LYS A 10 -14.00 2.10 -15.55
N GLU A 11 -14.78 2.14 -16.61
CA GLU A 11 -15.19 0.95 -17.38
C GLU A 11 -13.97 0.30 -18.07
N ASP A 12 -13.03 1.09 -18.60
CA ASP A 12 -11.79 0.56 -19.19
C ASP A 12 -10.95 -0.17 -18.13
N ILE A 13 -10.96 0.33 -16.90
CA ILE A 13 -10.29 -0.28 -15.76
C ILE A 13 -11.01 -1.57 -15.33
N GLU A 14 -12.33 -1.51 -15.15
CA GLU A 14 -13.15 -2.67 -14.73
C GLU A 14 -13.11 -3.80 -15.76
N GLN A 15 -13.05 -3.48 -17.05
CA GLN A 15 -12.90 -4.44 -18.13
C GLN A 15 -11.46 -4.91 -18.36
N LYS A 16 -10.50 -4.48 -17.53
CA LYS A 16 -9.06 -4.78 -17.63
C LYS A 16 -8.47 -4.52 -19.03
N LYS A 17 -9.04 -3.58 -19.78
CA LYS A 17 -8.63 -3.27 -21.16
C LYS A 17 -7.32 -2.50 -21.25
N VAL A 18 -6.94 -1.77 -20.18
CA VAL A 18 -5.82 -0.83 -20.24
C VAL A 18 -4.52 -1.44 -19.72
N PHE A 19 -4.57 -2.24 -18.64
CA PHE A 19 -3.39 -2.89 -18.06
C PHE A 19 -3.78 -4.23 -17.40
N PRO A 20 -4.17 -5.26 -18.18
CA PRO A 20 -4.71 -6.50 -17.60
C PRO A 20 -3.70 -7.22 -16.67
N ASP A 21 -2.40 -7.13 -16.98
CA ASP A 21 -1.34 -7.80 -16.23
C ASP A 21 -0.70 -6.96 -15.12
N ALA A 22 -1.12 -5.68 -14.98
CA ALA A 22 -0.56 -4.75 -14.01
C ALA A 22 -1.53 -4.39 -12.88
N MET A 23 -2.76 -4.91 -12.90
CA MET A 23 -3.79 -4.57 -11.93
C MET A 23 -3.78 -5.54 -10.76
N THR A 24 -3.39 -5.03 -9.59
CA THR A 24 -3.34 -5.81 -8.35
C THR A 24 -4.48 -5.38 -7.43
N THR A 25 -5.28 -6.34 -6.97
CA THR A 25 -6.39 -6.10 -6.02
C THR A 25 -5.85 -5.84 -4.61
N VAL A 26 -6.72 -5.35 -3.72
CA VAL A 26 -6.36 -5.12 -2.31
C VAL A 26 -5.87 -6.41 -1.65
N ARG A 27 -6.56 -7.53 -1.85
CA ARG A 27 -6.15 -8.84 -1.32
C ARG A 27 -4.75 -9.23 -1.78
N GLN A 28 -4.50 -9.09 -3.07
CA GLN A 28 -3.21 -9.39 -3.67
C GLN A 28 -2.09 -8.46 -3.15
N ALA A 29 -2.39 -7.17 -2.97
CA ALA A 29 -1.42 -6.23 -2.41
C ALA A 29 -1.03 -6.57 -0.96
N PHE A 30 -1.93 -7.18 -0.18
CA PHE A 30 -1.67 -7.56 1.22
C PHE A 30 -1.11 -8.97 1.40
N GLU A 31 -0.96 -9.72 0.31
CA GLU A 31 -0.38 -11.06 0.37
C GLU A 31 1.02 -11.05 1.00
N GLY A 32 1.27 -11.99 1.91
CA GLY A 32 2.54 -12.11 2.63
C GLY A 32 2.76 -11.09 3.75
N LEU A 33 1.86 -10.12 3.95
CA LEU A 33 1.92 -9.23 5.11
C LEU A 33 1.46 -9.97 6.37
N PRO A 34 2.14 -9.77 7.53
CA PRO A 34 1.74 -10.38 8.79
C PRO A 34 0.37 -9.88 9.25
N GLU A 35 -0.39 -10.75 9.89
CA GLU A 35 -1.62 -10.36 10.58
C GLU A 35 -1.29 -9.57 11.85
N LYS A 36 -2.27 -8.83 12.38
CA LYS A 36 -2.07 -7.95 13.53
C LYS A 36 -1.47 -8.65 14.75
N GLU A 37 -1.83 -9.90 14.98
CA GLU A 37 -1.34 -10.73 16.09
C GLU A 37 0.15 -11.13 15.94
N GLN A 38 0.68 -11.07 14.75
CA GLN A 38 2.07 -11.40 14.41
C GLN A 38 3.00 -10.19 14.41
N VAL A 39 2.47 -9.03 14.77
CA VAL A 39 3.17 -7.75 14.73
C VAL A 39 3.55 -7.30 16.14
N ASN A 40 4.78 -6.82 16.31
CA ASN A 40 5.14 -6.11 17.53
C ASN A 40 4.52 -4.70 17.51
N GLY A 41 3.43 -4.53 18.27
CA GLY A 41 2.67 -3.28 18.32
C GLY A 41 3.42 -2.08 18.93
N GLU A 42 4.48 -2.31 19.69
CA GLU A 42 5.31 -1.25 20.29
C GLU A 42 6.35 -0.74 19.30
N THR A 43 7.03 -1.63 18.60
CA THR A 43 8.07 -1.27 17.63
C THR A 43 7.52 -1.04 16.23
N GLY A 44 6.33 -1.56 15.93
CA GLY A 44 5.72 -1.51 14.61
C GLY A 44 6.44 -2.38 13.57
N PHE A 45 7.27 -3.33 14.00
CA PHE A 45 7.89 -4.31 13.13
C PHE A 45 7.05 -5.59 13.02
N GLY A 46 7.04 -6.17 11.84
CA GLY A 46 6.47 -7.46 11.54
C GLY A 46 7.40 -8.26 10.64
N ILE A 47 7.21 -9.57 10.59
CA ILE A 47 8.00 -10.46 9.74
C ILE A 47 7.11 -10.92 8.59
N LEU A 48 7.57 -10.71 7.37
CA LEU A 48 6.90 -11.23 6.18
C LEU A 48 7.04 -12.76 6.14
N GLU A 49 6.01 -13.42 5.63
CA GLU A 49 6.05 -14.89 5.49
C GLU A 49 7.20 -15.32 4.60
N SER A 50 8.00 -16.29 5.09
CA SER A 50 9.18 -16.79 4.34
C SER A 50 8.80 -17.38 2.99
N SER A 51 7.65 -18.06 2.90
CA SER A 51 7.09 -18.57 1.65
C SER A 51 6.89 -17.51 0.58
N TYR A 52 6.72 -16.26 0.99
CA TYR A 52 6.53 -15.13 0.10
C TYR A 52 7.78 -14.78 -0.73
N PHE A 53 8.96 -15.17 -0.25
CA PHE A 53 10.24 -14.97 -0.94
C PHE A 53 10.68 -16.21 -1.75
N ASP A 54 9.92 -17.30 -1.69
CA ASP A 54 10.23 -18.49 -2.47
C ASP A 54 9.91 -18.24 -3.95
N THR A 55 10.93 -18.34 -4.80
CA THR A 55 10.81 -18.15 -6.26
C THR A 55 9.92 -19.20 -6.92
N ASN A 56 9.68 -20.34 -6.26
CA ASN A 56 8.76 -21.38 -6.72
C ASN A 56 7.32 -21.17 -6.28
N HIS A 57 7.07 -20.20 -5.39
CA HIS A 57 5.73 -19.90 -4.92
C HIS A 57 4.94 -19.15 -6.01
N GLN A 58 3.74 -19.63 -6.29
CA GLN A 58 2.82 -18.94 -7.21
C GLN A 58 2.10 -17.84 -6.44
N HIS A 59 2.58 -16.61 -6.57
CA HIS A 59 1.90 -15.45 -6.01
C HIS A 59 0.60 -15.17 -6.77
N SER A 60 -0.43 -14.75 -6.03
CA SER A 60 -1.70 -14.31 -6.64
C SER A 60 -1.57 -12.92 -7.25
N GLN A 61 -0.51 -12.17 -6.89
CA GLN A 61 -0.22 -10.87 -7.45
C GLN A 61 0.28 -10.97 -8.88
N THR A 62 0.18 -9.86 -9.59
CA THR A 62 0.87 -9.75 -10.86
C THR A 62 2.39 -9.85 -10.65
N LYS A 63 3.08 -10.52 -11.56
CA LYS A 63 4.56 -10.62 -11.54
C LYS A 63 5.20 -9.23 -11.41
N PHE A 64 4.68 -8.26 -12.15
CA PHE A 64 5.15 -6.88 -12.13
C PHE A 64 5.05 -6.25 -10.73
N PHE A 65 3.94 -6.41 -10.04
CA PHE A 65 3.75 -5.86 -8.69
C PHE A 65 4.71 -6.52 -7.69
N TYR A 66 4.81 -7.84 -7.72
CA TYR A 66 5.71 -8.59 -6.84
C TYR A 66 7.18 -8.18 -7.04
N GLU A 67 7.63 -8.10 -8.28
CA GLU A 67 9.00 -7.69 -8.59
C GLU A 67 9.31 -6.29 -8.05
N HIS A 68 8.39 -5.35 -8.13
CA HIS A 68 8.61 -3.98 -7.67
C HIS A 68 8.50 -3.81 -6.16
N THR A 69 7.61 -4.54 -5.51
CA THR A 69 7.34 -4.36 -4.08
C THR A 69 8.16 -5.25 -3.19
N VAL A 70 8.51 -6.44 -3.63
CA VAL A 70 9.15 -7.45 -2.79
C VAL A 70 10.55 -7.82 -3.27
N SER A 71 10.69 -8.27 -4.51
CA SER A 71 11.91 -8.96 -4.94
C SER A 71 13.03 -8.01 -5.38
N ARG A 72 12.71 -6.85 -5.94
CA ARG A 72 13.69 -5.94 -6.53
C ARG A 72 14.12 -4.84 -5.58
N ARG A 73 15.43 -4.72 -5.41
CA ARG A 73 16.05 -3.64 -4.65
C ARG A 73 17.12 -2.96 -5.50
N PRO A 74 17.03 -1.65 -5.75
CA PRO A 74 18.13 -0.90 -6.37
C PRO A 74 19.37 -0.92 -5.46
N PRO A 75 20.57 -1.06 -6.00
CA PRO A 75 21.79 -0.94 -5.22
C PRO A 75 21.95 0.49 -4.68
N LEU A 76 22.56 0.61 -3.51
CA LEU A 76 22.90 1.91 -2.87
C LEU A 76 21.68 2.82 -2.55
N VAL A 77 20.49 2.26 -2.42
CA VAL A 77 19.28 3.01 -2.06
C VAL A 77 18.68 2.42 -0.77
N GLY A 78 18.21 3.31 0.10
CA GLY A 78 17.55 2.96 1.38
C GLY A 78 18.51 2.96 2.55
N ASP A 79 17.96 2.73 3.75
CA ASP A 79 18.73 2.61 4.99
C ASP A 79 19.46 1.26 5.05
N PRO A 80 20.79 1.21 5.22
CA PRO A 80 21.55 -0.03 5.19
C PRO A 80 21.17 -1.04 6.27
N ASP A 81 20.92 -0.57 7.51
CA ASP A 81 20.61 -1.44 8.64
C ASP A 81 19.20 -2.01 8.51
N TYR A 82 18.25 -1.18 8.08
CA TYR A 82 16.90 -1.63 7.78
C TYR A 82 16.89 -2.68 6.65
N ILE A 83 17.64 -2.42 5.57
CA ILE A 83 17.73 -3.34 4.44
C ILE A 83 18.37 -4.67 4.86
N LYS A 84 19.37 -4.64 5.73
CA LYS A 84 19.96 -5.85 6.29
C LYS A 84 18.91 -6.68 7.05
N GLY A 85 18.13 -6.05 7.92
CA GLY A 85 17.00 -6.71 8.61
C GLY A 85 15.97 -7.31 7.65
N PHE A 86 15.62 -6.58 6.61
CA PHE A 86 14.72 -7.07 5.56
C PHE A 86 15.28 -8.28 4.82
N MET A 87 16.55 -8.25 4.41
CA MET A 87 17.18 -9.33 3.63
C MET A 87 17.47 -10.59 4.45
N GLU A 88 17.85 -10.44 5.71
CA GLU A 88 18.26 -11.56 6.56
C GLU A 88 17.11 -12.17 7.38
N ARG A 89 16.12 -11.33 7.78
CA ARG A 89 15.07 -11.74 8.71
C ARG A 89 13.66 -11.46 8.20
N HIS A 90 13.54 -10.94 6.98
CA HIS A 90 12.26 -10.51 6.39
C HIS A 90 11.48 -9.49 7.25
N GLU A 91 12.21 -8.72 8.04
CA GLU A 91 11.64 -7.70 8.91
C GLU A 91 11.24 -6.47 8.14
N VAL A 92 10.03 -5.97 8.40
CA VAL A 92 9.50 -4.74 7.84
C VAL A 92 8.82 -3.92 8.92
N ASN A 93 8.92 -2.61 8.84
CA ASN A 93 8.24 -1.69 9.77
C ASN A 93 6.92 -1.13 9.19
N GLY A 94 6.26 -0.30 9.98
CA GLY A 94 5.02 0.38 9.59
C GLY A 94 3.75 -0.38 9.98
N PHE A 95 3.85 -1.41 10.82
CA PHE A 95 2.72 -2.12 11.39
C PHE A 95 2.26 -1.51 12.73
N LEU A 96 2.04 -0.21 12.72
CA LEU A 96 1.51 0.53 13.87
C LEU A 96 -0.01 0.62 13.77
N PRO A 97 -0.77 -0.16 14.55
CA PRO A 97 -2.22 -0.17 14.46
C PRO A 97 -2.81 1.10 15.10
N THR A 98 -3.86 1.63 14.49
CA THR A 98 -4.69 2.62 15.17
C THR A 98 -5.62 1.89 16.15
N VAL A 99 -5.55 2.30 17.42
CA VAL A 99 -6.46 1.77 18.45
C VAL A 99 -7.83 2.43 18.28
N HIS A 100 -8.86 1.59 18.15
CA HIS A 100 -10.25 2.03 18.07
C HIS A 100 -11.00 1.60 19.34
N THR A 101 -12.00 2.39 19.74
CA THR A 101 -12.94 1.94 20.78
C THR A 101 -13.81 0.79 20.24
N ASP A 102 -14.31 -0.06 21.12
CA ASP A 102 -15.19 -1.18 20.75
C ASP A 102 -16.38 -0.73 19.90
N LYS A 103 -16.97 0.42 20.21
CA LYS A 103 -18.07 1.01 19.45
C LYS A 103 -17.65 1.32 17.99
N VAL A 104 -16.44 1.81 17.78
CA VAL A 104 -15.92 2.10 16.44
C VAL A 104 -15.60 0.81 15.70
N ALA A 105 -14.94 -0.14 16.37
CA ALA A 105 -14.61 -1.44 15.79
C ALA A 105 -15.89 -2.20 15.38
N GLN A 106 -16.91 -2.23 16.23
CA GLN A 106 -18.19 -2.87 15.92
C GLN A 106 -18.89 -2.21 14.71
N ARG A 107 -18.86 -0.87 14.64
CA ARG A 107 -19.40 -0.15 13.49
C ARG A 107 -18.67 -0.50 12.19
N TYR A 108 -17.32 -0.58 12.22
CA TYR A 108 -16.50 -0.96 11.06
C TYR A 108 -16.75 -2.41 10.63
N ALA A 109 -16.93 -3.33 11.58
CA ALA A 109 -17.22 -4.73 11.29
C ALA A 109 -18.54 -4.91 10.52
N ASN A 110 -19.51 -4.06 10.76
CA ASN A 110 -20.84 -4.13 10.16
C ASN A 110 -20.95 -3.50 8.76
N LEU A 111 -19.89 -2.82 8.27
CA LEU A 111 -19.89 -2.25 6.94
C LEU A 111 -19.75 -3.34 5.86
N ALA A 112 -20.47 -3.20 4.77
CA ALA A 112 -20.20 -4.00 3.57
C ALA A 112 -18.92 -3.56 2.86
N TYR A 113 -18.36 -4.41 2.01
CA TYR A 113 -17.22 -4.04 1.18
C TYR A 113 -17.54 -2.87 0.26
N GLY A 114 -16.66 -1.87 0.21
CA GLY A 114 -16.88 -0.64 -0.53
C GLY A 114 -17.79 0.38 0.16
N GLN A 115 -18.45 0.01 1.25
CA GLN A 115 -19.31 0.90 2.01
C GLN A 115 -18.47 1.91 2.80
N LYS A 116 -18.99 3.14 2.86
CA LYS A 116 -18.38 4.25 3.59
C LYS A 116 -19.01 4.40 4.98
N ASP A 117 -18.18 4.49 5.99
CA ASP A 117 -18.64 4.83 7.35
C ASP A 117 -19.17 6.26 7.42
N GLU A 118 -20.37 6.44 7.97
CA GLU A 118 -21.04 7.74 8.00
C GLU A 118 -20.34 8.77 8.88
N ILE A 119 -19.63 8.33 9.92
CA ILE A 119 -18.96 9.21 10.88
C ILE A 119 -17.55 9.53 10.43
N SER A 120 -16.69 8.51 10.27
CA SER A 120 -15.29 8.70 9.91
C SER A 120 -15.07 8.99 8.44
N LYS A 121 -16.08 8.77 7.59
CA LYS A 121 -16.00 8.83 6.13
C LYS A 121 -15.00 7.85 5.52
N SER A 122 -14.48 6.91 6.31
CA SER A 122 -13.60 5.83 5.87
C SER A 122 -14.37 4.77 5.08
N THR A 123 -13.80 4.28 4.00
CA THR A 123 -14.41 3.23 3.18
C THR A 123 -13.83 1.87 3.55
N ARG A 124 -14.68 0.87 3.77
CA ARG A 124 -14.20 -0.52 3.93
C ARG A 124 -13.70 -1.03 2.59
N LEU A 125 -12.45 -1.48 2.55
CA LEU A 125 -11.86 -2.02 1.34
C LEU A 125 -12.61 -3.25 0.83
N ASN A 126 -12.71 -3.37 -0.49
CA ASN A 126 -13.13 -4.61 -1.13
C ASN A 126 -11.87 -5.43 -1.44
N PRO A 127 -11.73 -6.67 -0.91
CA PRO A 127 -10.55 -7.48 -1.16
C PRO A 127 -10.29 -7.74 -2.66
N ASP A 128 -11.33 -7.87 -3.46
CA ASP A 128 -11.26 -8.16 -4.88
C ASP A 128 -11.39 -6.88 -5.75
N GLY A 129 -11.37 -5.72 -5.12
CA GLY A 129 -11.40 -4.41 -5.75
C GLY A 129 -10.09 -3.64 -5.58
N PHE A 130 -10.17 -2.33 -5.89
CA PHE A 130 -9.03 -1.41 -5.80
C PHE A 130 -9.16 -0.46 -4.63
N CYS A 131 -8.01 -0.02 -4.11
CA CYS A 131 -7.97 0.98 -3.05
C CYS A 131 -8.41 2.35 -3.57
N PRO A 132 -9.27 3.08 -2.84
CA PRO A 132 -9.49 4.50 -3.10
C PRO A 132 -8.18 5.29 -2.94
N THR A 133 -8.12 6.48 -3.54
CA THR A 133 -6.97 7.37 -3.43
C THR A 133 -6.57 7.61 -1.98
N LEU A 134 -5.34 7.24 -1.63
CA LEU A 134 -4.76 7.55 -0.33
C LEU A 134 -4.38 9.04 -0.28
N ARG A 135 -4.70 9.70 0.83
CA ARG A 135 -4.46 11.14 1.02
C ARG A 135 -3.62 11.37 2.27
N ALA A 136 -2.70 12.30 2.17
CA ALA A 136 -1.82 12.67 3.30
C ALA A 136 -2.55 13.28 4.49
N GLY A 137 -3.67 13.96 4.26
CA GLY A 137 -4.37 14.73 5.28
C GLY A 137 -3.66 16.01 5.71
N THR A 138 -4.32 16.79 6.53
CA THR A 138 -3.77 17.99 7.18
C THR A 138 -3.26 17.65 8.57
N GLY A 139 -2.27 18.38 9.07
CA GLY A 139 -1.79 18.23 10.44
C GLY A 139 -2.85 18.64 11.49
N PRO A 140 -2.72 18.16 12.73
CA PRO A 140 -3.67 18.42 13.80
C PRO A 140 -3.82 19.92 14.11
N GLU A 141 -2.81 20.72 13.79
CA GLU A 141 -2.80 22.17 13.97
C GLU A 141 -3.81 22.94 13.09
N LYS A 142 -4.31 22.31 12.03
CA LYS A 142 -5.27 22.91 11.11
C LYS A 142 -6.73 22.50 11.34
N GLY A 143 -7.03 21.80 12.43
CA GLY A 143 -8.38 21.45 12.88
C GLY A 143 -9.20 20.57 11.93
N SER A 144 -8.66 20.25 10.76
CA SER A 144 -9.29 19.39 9.78
C SER A 144 -8.52 18.08 9.68
N TYR A 145 -9.00 17.16 10.35
CA TYR A 145 -8.37 15.90 10.58
C TYR A 145 -8.15 15.09 9.39
N GLN A 146 -7.63 15.22 8.40
CA GLN A 146 -7.97 13.97 7.88
C GLN A 146 -7.42 13.55 6.56
N ALA A 147 -6.42 12.73 6.72
CA ALA A 147 -6.34 11.53 5.90
C ALA A 147 -7.46 10.58 6.29
N VAL A 148 -8.53 10.52 5.54
CA VAL A 148 -9.52 9.44 5.68
C VAL A 148 -8.80 8.15 5.27
N ARG A 149 -8.46 7.32 6.27
CA ARG A 149 -7.78 6.05 6.04
C ARG A 149 -8.81 4.98 5.70
N PRO A 150 -8.61 4.17 4.66
CA PRO A 150 -9.50 3.05 4.40
C PRO A 150 -9.59 2.09 5.59
N ILE A 151 -10.74 1.42 5.73
CA ILE A 151 -10.92 0.35 6.71
C ILE A 151 -10.45 -0.95 6.07
N HIS A 152 -9.71 -1.75 6.84
CA HIS A 152 -9.22 -3.06 6.40
C HIS A 152 -10.39 -3.99 6.03
N TYR A 153 -10.23 -4.81 4.99
CA TYR A 153 -11.32 -5.66 4.52
C TYR A 153 -11.66 -6.81 5.48
N LYS A 154 -10.66 -7.36 6.19
CA LYS A 154 -10.78 -8.51 7.10
C LYS A 154 -10.98 -8.06 8.55
N GLU A 155 -10.25 -7.03 8.97
CA GLU A 155 -10.21 -6.56 10.35
C GLU A 155 -11.01 -5.27 10.56
N ALA A 156 -11.61 -5.11 11.75
CA ALA A 156 -12.44 -3.96 12.10
C ALA A 156 -11.61 -2.73 12.53
N ARG A 157 -10.64 -2.36 11.70
CA ARG A 157 -9.72 -1.23 11.92
C ARG A 157 -9.42 -0.51 10.61
N VAL A 158 -8.88 0.69 10.70
CA VAL A 158 -8.24 1.31 9.54
C VAL A 158 -6.94 0.60 9.19
N ILE A 159 -6.52 0.71 7.94
CA ILE A 159 -5.26 0.10 7.48
C ILE A 159 -4.04 0.69 8.20
N MET A 160 -3.01 -0.12 8.37
CA MET A 160 -1.71 0.28 8.92
C MET A 160 -0.84 0.97 7.86
N PRO A 161 0.19 1.72 8.27
CA PRO A 161 1.10 2.37 7.32
C PRO A 161 1.71 1.42 6.27
N ARG A 162 2.18 0.22 6.65
CA ARG A 162 2.75 -0.74 5.70
C ARG A 162 1.73 -1.23 4.67
N GLU A 163 0.50 -1.46 5.09
CA GLU A 163 -0.60 -1.82 4.20
C GLU A 163 -0.89 -0.69 3.19
N ALA A 164 -0.90 0.56 3.67
CA ALA A 164 -1.05 1.72 2.80
C ALA A 164 0.14 1.88 1.82
N ALA A 165 1.37 1.64 2.29
CA ALA A 165 2.57 1.68 1.46
C ALA A 165 2.50 0.64 0.33
N ARG A 166 2.09 -0.61 0.63
CA ARG A 166 1.86 -1.64 -0.38
C ARG A 166 0.82 -1.23 -1.42
N LEU A 167 -0.33 -0.70 -0.98
CA LEU A 167 -1.38 -0.20 -1.88
C LEU A 167 -0.90 0.94 -2.79
N GLN A 168 0.05 1.75 -2.32
CA GLN A 168 0.66 2.83 -3.11
C GLN A 168 1.82 2.34 -3.99
N GLY A 169 2.23 1.07 -3.85
CA GLY A 169 3.33 0.48 -4.61
C GLY A 169 4.72 0.79 -4.06
N PHE A 170 4.83 1.11 -2.77
CA PHE A 170 6.13 1.19 -2.10
C PHE A 170 6.73 -0.21 -1.92
N PRO A 171 8.04 -0.37 -2.12
CA PRO A 171 8.69 -1.64 -1.86
C PRO A 171 8.84 -1.90 -0.35
N ASP A 172 8.87 -3.17 0.03
CA ASP A 172 8.94 -3.56 1.44
C ASP A 172 10.28 -3.22 2.10
N TRP A 173 11.35 -3.15 1.32
CA TRP A 173 12.65 -2.67 1.80
C TRP A 173 12.66 -1.16 2.10
N PHE A 174 11.58 -0.43 1.81
CA PHE A 174 11.49 1.00 2.14
C PHE A 174 11.11 1.18 3.61
N CYS A 175 12.02 1.82 4.38
CA CYS A 175 11.80 2.14 5.78
C CYS A 175 10.78 3.29 5.92
N LEU A 176 9.71 3.04 6.65
CA LEU A 176 8.71 4.06 6.96
C LEU A 176 9.08 4.79 8.26
N PRO A 177 8.65 6.07 8.43
CA PRO A 177 8.79 6.76 9.71
C PRO A 177 8.12 6.02 10.87
N ASP A 178 8.64 6.20 12.09
CA ASP A 178 8.19 5.52 13.31
C ASP A 178 6.82 5.97 13.84
N THR A 179 6.15 6.88 13.15
CA THR A 179 4.83 7.36 13.55
C THR A 179 3.81 7.17 12.44
N ILE A 180 2.60 6.79 12.85
CA ILE A 180 1.46 6.60 11.95
C ILE A 180 1.21 7.83 11.09
N TRP A 181 1.27 9.02 11.71
CA TRP A 181 0.97 10.28 11.01
C TRP A 181 1.99 10.62 9.94
N HIS A 182 3.30 10.54 10.26
CA HIS A 182 4.35 10.83 9.30
C HIS A 182 4.37 9.83 8.14
N SER A 183 4.16 8.54 8.46
CA SER A 183 4.06 7.48 7.45
C SER A 183 2.94 7.73 6.45
N PHE A 184 1.72 8.00 6.92
CA PHE A 184 0.59 8.30 6.03
C PHE A 184 0.77 9.60 5.26
N ARG A 185 1.41 10.62 5.86
CA ARG A 185 1.73 11.87 5.17
C ARG A 185 2.71 11.64 4.03
N GLN A 186 3.75 10.84 4.26
CA GLN A 186 4.73 10.48 3.25
C GLN A 186 4.09 9.68 2.12
N ILE A 187 3.36 8.63 2.45
CA ILE A 187 2.67 7.78 1.47
C ILE A 187 1.66 8.56 0.65
N GLY A 188 0.80 9.35 1.29
CA GLY A 188 -0.26 10.08 0.62
C GLY A 188 0.20 11.28 -0.23
N ASN A 189 1.41 11.82 0.02
CA ASN A 189 2.01 12.87 -0.81
C ASN A 189 2.92 12.32 -1.92
N SER A 190 3.20 11.02 -1.91
CA SER A 190 4.09 10.43 -2.90
C SER A 190 3.38 10.17 -4.23
N VAL A 191 4.17 10.21 -5.29
CA VAL A 191 3.82 9.50 -6.53
C VAL A 191 4.08 8.01 -6.31
N SER A 192 3.21 7.14 -6.78
CA SER A 192 3.47 5.69 -6.72
C SER A 192 4.84 5.37 -7.32
N PRO A 193 5.75 4.71 -6.57
CA PRO A 193 7.08 4.35 -7.07
C PRO A 193 7.04 3.56 -8.38
N ILE A 194 6.06 2.66 -8.51
CA ILE A 194 5.82 1.87 -9.71
C ILE A 194 5.52 2.77 -10.91
N VAL A 195 4.64 3.76 -10.74
CA VAL A 195 4.28 4.71 -11.81
C VAL A 195 5.45 5.62 -12.14
N ALA A 196 6.14 6.13 -11.13
CA ALA A 196 7.31 7.00 -11.31
C ALA A 196 8.40 6.30 -12.13
N GLU A 197 8.68 5.04 -11.83
CA GLU A 197 9.67 4.25 -12.56
C GLU A 197 9.31 4.07 -14.03
N GLN A 198 8.04 3.76 -14.34
CA GLN A 198 7.59 3.61 -15.72
C GLN A 198 7.76 4.92 -16.51
N VAL A 199 7.37 6.05 -15.92
CA VAL A 199 7.50 7.37 -16.56
C VAL A 199 8.98 7.72 -16.80
N LEU A 200 9.80 7.56 -15.76
CA LEU A 200 11.23 7.88 -15.84
C LEU A 200 11.97 6.96 -16.81
N SER A 201 11.61 5.68 -16.91
CA SER A 201 12.19 4.75 -17.86
C SER A 201 11.94 5.17 -19.32
N VAL A 202 10.72 5.64 -19.62
CA VAL A 202 10.39 6.16 -20.96
C VAL A 202 11.18 7.42 -21.28
N ILE A 203 11.33 8.33 -20.31
CA ILE A 203 12.13 9.56 -20.49
C ILE A 203 13.60 9.19 -20.73
N PHE A 204 14.17 8.32 -19.91
CA PHE A 204 15.55 7.89 -20.02
C PHE A 204 15.85 7.26 -21.39
N GLN A 205 14.99 6.36 -21.87
CA GLN A 205 15.14 5.75 -23.20
C GLN A 205 15.12 6.75 -24.35
N LYS A 206 14.44 7.90 -24.19
CA LYS A 206 14.41 8.96 -25.19
C LYS A 206 15.62 9.89 -25.14
N LEU A 207 16.24 10.03 -23.98
CA LEU A 207 17.42 10.88 -23.80
C LEU A 207 18.73 10.17 -24.19
N THR A 208 18.71 8.83 -24.20
CA THR A 208 19.88 8.00 -24.50
C THR A 208 19.94 7.49 -25.96
N LYS A 209 18.98 7.90 -26.76
CA LYS A 209 18.97 7.71 -28.24
C LYS A 209 19.49 8.96 -28.96
#